data_5b512cf478ae0802174d67a616be3d88
#
_entry.id   5b512cf478ae0802174d67a616be3d88
#
_cell.length_a   1.000
_cell.length_b   1.000
_cell.length_c   1.000
_cell.angle_alpha   90.00
_cell.angle_beta   90.00
_cell.angle_gamma   90.00
#
_symmetry.space_group_name_H-M   'P 1'
#
loop_
_entity.id
_entity.type
_entity.pdbx_description
1 polymer ?
#
loop_
_entity_poly.entity_id
_entity_poly.type
_entity_poly.pdbx_seq_one_letter_code
_entity_poly.pdbx_strand_id
1 'polypeptide(L)'
;MPLEDLVPGIPQAPDRSHLDTPDQALPPPPADGRRAEAAPPPPPGRAAGGRGPAADPPRLVEYVPPAEARRDRAVPPLSDCTRSTGPYQRRVEHHLGLPADGRQSAADCRVIRAWQLRERIEPAIGFAGPASGGRVQLVRAAADPNARGDCPVVRARIACVDLSRGLMWVQRGEKVLFGPVPVRSGRAGHPTRTGSHRVYRRSKDHASPLYGTPMPFAQFFDGGQGFHGVYGNIHAPGGGSYGCVNLVYRDAERLWEVLRRGDRVQVWGRRN
;
A
#
# COMPACT_ATOMS: atom_id res chain seq x y z
N MET A 1 38.48 43.49 -41.46
CA MET A 1 37.07 43.50 -41.00
C MET A 1 36.90 42.32 -40.06
N PRO A 2 36.77 42.51 -38.75
CA PRO A 2 36.60 41.45 -37.78
C PRO A 2 35.14 40.95 -37.71
N LEU A 3 35.00 39.65 -37.61
CA LEU A 3 33.79 38.94 -37.35
C LEU A 3 33.54 38.90 -35.84
N GLU A 4 32.90 39.94 -35.33
CA GLU A 4 32.26 39.94 -34.00
C GLU A 4 30.84 40.46 -34.19
N ASP A 5 29.90 39.68 -33.68
CA ASP A 5 28.46 39.96 -33.49
C ASP A 5 27.59 38.86 -34.04
N LEU A 6 27.32 37.88 -33.14
CA LEU A 6 26.08 37.09 -33.13
C LEU A 6 26.12 36.10 -31.92
N VAL A 7 25.97 36.61 -30.69
CA VAL A 7 25.57 35.80 -29.55
C VAL A 7 24.16 36.20 -29.15
N PRO A 8 23.13 35.33 -29.29
CA PRO A 8 21.80 35.60 -28.77
C PRO A 8 21.80 35.54 -27.25
N GLY A 9 21.23 36.56 -26.63
CA GLY A 9 21.21 36.78 -25.20
C GLY A 9 20.63 35.65 -24.39
N ILE A 10 21.33 35.31 -23.33
CA ILE A 10 20.89 34.45 -22.24
C ILE A 10 19.75 35.17 -21.49
N PRO A 11 18.57 34.56 -21.28
CA PRO A 11 17.55 35.16 -20.46
C PRO A 11 18.03 35.24 -19.00
N GLN A 12 18.00 36.45 -18.43
CA GLN A 12 18.32 36.72 -17.05
C GLN A 12 17.29 36.02 -16.14
N ALA A 13 17.78 35.40 -15.07
CA ALA A 13 16.95 34.80 -14.04
C ALA A 13 16.10 35.90 -13.35
N PRO A 14 14.87 35.59 -12.95
CA PRO A 14 14.01 36.56 -12.25
C PRO A 14 14.62 36.91 -10.89
N ASP A 15 14.57 38.21 -10.61
CA ASP A 15 14.98 38.87 -9.38
C ASP A 15 14.28 38.26 -8.14
N ARG A 16 15.05 37.73 -7.19
CA ARG A 16 14.59 37.10 -5.95
C ARG A 16 14.47 38.04 -4.77
N SER A 17 14.39 39.36 -4.98
CA SER A 17 14.41 40.37 -3.91
C SER A 17 13.08 40.58 -3.20
N HIS A 18 12.05 39.79 -3.39
CA HIS A 18 10.74 39.92 -2.74
C HIS A 18 10.26 38.73 -1.91
N LEU A 19 11.15 37.91 -1.35
CA LEU A 19 10.79 36.79 -0.49
C LEU A 19 11.26 36.92 0.97
N ASP A 20 11.38 38.15 1.47
CA ASP A 20 11.50 38.42 2.91
C ASP A 20 10.19 39.06 3.42
N THR A 21 9.17 38.24 3.60
CA THR A 21 8.05 38.52 4.50
C THR A 21 8.20 37.60 5.71
N PRO A 22 8.29 38.18 6.96
CA PRO A 22 8.42 37.37 8.14
C PRO A 22 7.14 36.57 8.40
N ASP A 23 7.38 35.34 8.77
CA ASP A 23 6.52 34.37 9.45
C ASP A 23 5.26 35.01 10.09
N GLN A 24 4.12 34.95 9.42
CA GLN A 24 2.83 35.15 10.05
C GLN A 24 2.47 33.87 10.81
N ALA A 25 2.92 33.82 12.06
CA ALA A 25 2.42 32.87 13.03
C ALA A 25 0.89 32.89 13.02
N LEU A 26 0.29 31.72 12.76
CA LEU A 26 -1.14 31.50 12.91
C LEU A 26 -1.55 31.95 14.33
N PRO A 27 -2.64 32.71 14.49
CA PRO A 27 -3.12 33.12 15.80
C PRO A 27 -3.41 31.85 16.65
N PRO A 28 -3.12 31.90 17.96
CA PRO A 28 -3.47 30.82 18.86
C PRO A 28 -5.00 30.63 18.87
N PRO A 29 -5.51 29.43 19.08
CA PRO A 29 -6.94 29.17 19.21
C PRO A 29 -7.48 29.98 20.37
N PRO A 30 -8.73 30.48 20.30
CA PRO A 30 -9.31 31.27 21.36
C PRO A 30 -9.33 30.48 22.67
N ALA A 31 -8.83 31.08 23.73
CA ALA A 31 -8.89 30.58 25.08
C ALA A 31 -10.35 30.68 25.59
N ASP A 32 -11.19 29.73 25.20
CA ASP A 32 -12.53 29.59 25.78
C ASP A 32 -12.39 28.79 27.08
N GLY A 33 -12.32 29.54 28.17
CA GLY A 33 -12.19 29.06 29.53
C GLY A 33 -13.45 28.35 30.04
N ARG A 34 -13.93 27.34 29.35
CA ARG A 34 -14.92 26.40 29.89
C ARG A 34 -14.19 25.16 30.42
N ARG A 35 -14.04 25.14 31.73
CA ARG A 35 -13.76 23.91 32.48
C ARG A 35 -14.69 22.82 31.95
N ALA A 36 -14.12 21.76 31.41
CA ALA A 36 -14.85 20.54 31.14
C ALA A 36 -15.36 20.01 32.48
N GLU A 37 -16.66 20.14 32.69
CA GLU A 37 -17.38 19.51 33.79
C GLU A 37 -17.24 17.99 33.63
N ALA A 38 -16.69 17.35 34.66
CA ALA A 38 -16.48 15.91 34.68
C ALA A 38 -17.85 15.22 34.55
N ALA A 39 -17.98 14.36 33.56
CA ALA A 39 -19.17 13.52 33.39
C ALA A 39 -19.41 12.70 34.67
N PRO A 40 -20.67 12.59 35.15
CA PRO A 40 -20.99 11.81 36.33
C PRO A 40 -20.64 10.33 36.11
N PRO A 41 -20.23 9.59 37.16
CA PRO A 41 -19.94 8.16 37.05
C PRO A 41 -21.19 7.40 36.64
N PRO A 42 -21.07 6.33 35.86
CA PRO A 42 -22.22 5.48 35.50
C PRO A 42 -22.83 4.82 36.73
N PRO A 43 -24.14 4.63 36.74
CA PRO A 43 -24.83 3.96 37.87
C PRO A 43 -24.34 2.52 38.04
N PRO A 44 -24.33 1.98 39.25
CA PRO A 44 -23.93 0.61 39.52
C PRO A 44 -24.82 -0.37 38.77
N GLY A 45 -24.20 -1.16 37.88
CA GLY A 45 -24.88 -2.16 37.08
C GLY A 45 -25.50 -3.25 37.94
N ARG A 46 -26.80 -3.47 37.77
CA ARG A 46 -27.51 -4.67 38.24
C ARG A 46 -26.87 -5.91 37.61
N ALA A 47 -26.37 -6.80 38.46
CA ALA A 47 -26.06 -8.16 38.07
C ALA A 47 -27.34 -8.85 37.60
N ALA A 48 -27.43 -9.13 36.31
CA ALA A 48 -28.41 -10.06 35.77
C ALA A 48 -27.65 -11.15 35.06
N GLY A 49 -27.63 -12.32 35.66
CA GLY A 49 -27.12 -13.54 35.05
C GLY A 49 -28.01 -13.93 33.86
N GLY A 50 -27.38 -14.20 32.77
CA GLY A 50 -27.97 -14.73 31.55
C GLY A 50 -26.86 -15.01 30.58
N ARG A 51 -26.23 -16.19 30.67
CA ARG A 51 -25.34 -16.68 29.59
C ARG A 51 -26.24 -17.02 28.40
N GLY A 52 -26.40 -16.06 27.50
CA GLY A 52 -26.79 -16.37 26.12
C GLY A 52 -25.70 -17.19 25.43
N PRO A 53 -26.06 -18.04 24.44
CA PRO A 53 -25.07 -18.80 23.72
C PRO A 53 -24.02 -17.84 23.14
N ALA A 54 -22.76 -18.11 23.41
CA ALA A 54 -21.62 -17.39 22.86
C ALA A 54 -21.75 -17.43 21.34
N ALA A 55 -21.89 -16.26 20.71
CA ALA A 55 -21.77 -16.16 19.26
C ALA A 55 -20.39 -16.72 18.89
N ASP A 56 -20.39 -17.70 17.99
CA ASP A 56 -19.15 -18.23 17.43
C ASP A 56 -18.27 -17.08 16.94
N PRO A 57 -17.00 -17.05 17.32
CA PRO A 57 -16.09 -16.04 16.81
C PRO A 57 -16.06 -16.14 15.26
N PRO A 58 -15.97 -15.00 14.54
CA PRO A 58 -15.94 -15.01 13.09
C PRO A 58 -14.85 -16.00 12.65
N ARG A 59 -15.21 -16.96 11.80
CA ARG A 59 -14.27 -17.95 11.26
C ARG A 59 -13.12 -17.18 10.60
N LEU A 60 -11.99 -17.14 11.28
CA LEU A 60 -10.74 -16.73 10.68
C LEU A 60 -10.47 -17.72 9.57
N VAL A 61 -10.39 -17.25 8.33
CA VAL A 61 -9.94 -18.09 7.22
C VAL A 61 -8.51 -18.45 7.54
N GLU A 62 -8.33 -19.70 7.99
CA GLU A 62 -7.03 -20.21 8.40
C GLU A 62 -6.11 -20.23 7.19
N TYR A 63 -4.94 -19.60 7.32
CA TYR A 63 -3.91 -19.66 6.31
C TYR A 63 -3.40 -21.09 6.22
N VAL A 64 -3.84 -21.83 5.20
CA VAL A 64 -3.29 -23.13 4.86
C VAL A 64 -1.96 -22.92 4.14
N PRO A 65 -0.85 -23.46 4.66
CA PRO A 65 0.45 -23.38 3.98
C PRO A 65 0.41 -23.93 2.56
N PRO A 66 1.24 -23.44 1.62
CA PRO A 66 1.17 -23.83 0.21
C PRO A 66 1.26 -25.31 -0.10
N ALA A 67 1.81 -26.13 0.81
CA ALA A 67 1.99 -27.57 0.63
C ALA A 67 0.71 -28.39 0.84
N GLU A 68 -0.19 -27.97 1.74
CA GLU A 68 -1.40 -28.74 2.07
C GLU A 68 -2.59 -28.43 1.14
N ALA A 69 -2.59 -27.26 0.50
CA ALA A 69 -3.65 -26.87 -0.43
C ALA A 69 -3.59 -27.53 -1.81
N ARG A 70 -2.61 -28.41 -2.04
CA ARG A 70 -2.36 -29.01 -3.38
C ARG A 70 -3.22 -30.22 -3.73
N ARG A 71 -4.00 -30.76 -2.79
CA ARG A 71 -4.55 -32.13 -2.99
C ARG A 71 -5.93 -32.23 -3.62
N ASP A 72 -6.80 -31.20 -3.60
CA ASP A 72 -8.21 -31.44 -3.99
C ASP A 72 -8.93 -30.28 -4.70
N ARG A 73 -8.27 -29.52 -5.57
CA ARG A 73 -9.04 -28.68 -6.50
C ARG A 73 -8.96 -29.25 -7.89
N ALA A 74 -10.03 -29.89 -8.32
CA ALA A 74 -10.27 -30.18 -9.70
C ALA A 74 -10.03 -28.94 -10.55
N VAL A 75 -9.24 -29.04 -11.62
CA VAL A 75 -9.02 -27.92 -12.53
C VAL A 75 -10.38 -27.55 -13.12
N PRO A 76 -10.90 -26.34 -12.84
CA PRO A 76 -12.21 -25.95 -13.35
C PRO A 76 -12.25 -26.02 -14.88
N PRO A 77 -13.41 -26.31 -15.50
CA PRO A 77 -13.51 -26.52 -16.92
C PRO A 77 -13.04 -25.31 -17.73
N LEU A 78 -12.59 -25.54 -18.96
CA LEU A 78 -12.07 -24.54 -19.91
C LEU A 78 -13.08 -23.44 -20.27
N SER A 79 -14.36 -23.62 -19.95
CA SER A 79 -15.44 -22.66 -20.15
C SER A 79 -15.21 -21.31 -19.45
N ASP A 80 -14.35 -21.28 -18.42
CA ASP A 80 -14.12 -20.05 -17.62
C ASP A 80 -12.93 -19.21 -18.12
N CYS A 81 -12.41 -19.51 -19.30
CA CYS A 81 -11.32 -18.74 -19.87
C CYS A 81 -11.83 -17.45 -20.55
N THR A 82 -11.33 -16.31 -20.06
CA THR A 82 -11.64 -15.02 -20.71
C THR A 82 -10.95 -14.85 -22.05
N ARG A 83 -11.62 -14.14 -22.97
CA ARG A 83 -11.03 -13.66 -24.22
C ARG A 83 -10.48 -12.24 -24.10
N SER A 84 -10.74 -11.58 -22.98
CA SER A 84 -10.35 -10.19 -22.76
C SER A 84 -8.87 -10.07 -22.39
N THR A 85 -8.16 -9.20 -23.10
CA THR A 85 -6.79 -8.82 -22.79
C THR A 85 -6.75 -7.93 -21.55
N GLY A 86 -5.95 -8.30 -20.56
CA GLY A 86 -5.77 -7.51 -19.35
C GLY A 86 -4.70 -6.42 -19.50
N PRO A 87 -4.72 -5.38 -18.66
CA PRO A 87 -3.75 -4.28 -18.71
C PRO A 87 -2.31 -4.71 -18.39
N TYR A 88 -2.13 -5.88 -17.82
CA TYR A 88 -0.81 -6.43 -17.48
C TYR A 88 -0.42 -7.64 -18.35
N GLN A 89 -1.11 -7.85 -19.48
CA GLN A 89 -0.97 -9.02 -20.34
C GLN A 89 0.50 -9.32 -20.68
N ARG A 90 1.19 -8.40 -21.33
CA ARG A 90 2.59 -8.54 -21.74
C ARG A 90 3.53 -8.86 -20.55
N ARG A 91 3.26 -8.29 -19.39
CA ARG A 91 4.06 -8.54 -18.18
C ARG A 91 3.88 -9.95 -17.66
N VAL A 92 2.65 -10.45 -17.64
CA VAL A 92 2.31 -11.79 -17.19
C VAL A 92 2.82 -12.84 -18.17
N GLU A 93 2.64 -12.63 -19.48
CA GLU A 93 3.21 -13.47 -20.55
C GLU A 93 4.71 -13.61 -20.40
N HIS A 94 5.43 -12.50 -20.30
CA HIS A 94 6.88 -12.52 -20.08
C HIS A 94 7.28 -13.31 -18.82
N HIS A 95 6.52 -13.16 -17.73
CA HIS A 95 6.79 -13.90 -16.48
C HIS A 95 6.58 -15.41 -16.64
N LEU A 96 5.63 -15.82 -17.45
CA LEU A 96 5.28 -17.20 -17.69
C LEU A 96 6.01 -17.85 -18.87
N GLY A 97 6.92 -17.12 -19.53
CA GLY A 97 7.64 -17.59 -20.70
C GLY A 97 6.77 -17.74 -21.96
N LEU A 98 5.65 -17.03 -22.02
CA LEU A 98 4.78 -16.96 -23.19
C LEU A 98 5.29 -15.92 -24.19
N PRO A 99 4.87 -15.97 -25.48
CA PRO A 99 5.09 -14.87 -26.41
C PRO A 99 4.49 -13.58 -25.85
N ALA A 100 5.34 -12.60 -25.52
CA ALA A 100 4.92 -11.38 -24.83
C ALA A 100 4.41 -10.32 -25.82
N ASP A 101 3.36 -10.65 -26.58
CA ASP A 101 2.76 -9.78 -27.58
C ASP A 101 1.73 -8.81 -26.97
N GLY A 102 1.26 -9.10 -25.76
CA GLY A 102 0.29 -8.28 -25.05
C GLY A 102 -1.14 -8.48 -25.51
N ARG A 103 -1.43 -9.60 -26.16
CA ARG A 103 -2.76 -9.99 -26.65
C ARG A 103 -3.18 -11.31 -26.02
N GLN A 104 -4.45 -11.39 -25.64
CA GLN A 104 -5.00 -12.60 -25.05
C GLN A 104 -5.34 -13.62 -26.15
N SER A 105 -4.75 -14.80 -26.08
CA SER A 105 -5.14 -15.97 -26.86
C SER A 105 -5.79 -17.05 -25.98
N ALA A 106 -6.40 -18.05 -26.59
CA ALA A 106 -6.93 -19.20 -25.85
C ALA A 106 -5.79 -20.01 -25.15
N ALA A 107 -4.60 -20.03 -25.74
CA ALA A 107 -3.44 -20.67 -25.16
C ALA A 107 -2.94 -19.90 -23.94
N ASP A 108 -2.79 -18.58 -24.04
CA ASP A 108 -2.36 -17.72 -22.94
C ASP A 108 -3.35 -17.80 -21.79
N CYS A 109 -4.64 -17.76 -22.07
CA CYS A 109 -5.66 -17.86 -21.03
C CYS A 109 -5.48 -19.13 -20.20
N ARG A 110 -5.29 -20.28 -20.81
CA ARG A 110 -5.09 -21.54 -20.09
C ARG A 110 -3.87 -21.51 -19.18
N VAL A 111 -2.75 -20.99 -19.67
CA VAL A 111 -1.50 -20.91 -18.90
C VAL A 111 -1.61 -19.88 -17.77
N ILE A 112 -2.15 -18.69 -18.06
CA ILE A 112 -2.35 -17.64 -17.07
C ILE A 112 -3.31 -18.12 -15.98
N ARG A 113 -4.43 -18.76 -16.35
CA ARG A 113 -5.39 -19.32 -15.40
C ARG A 113 -4.78 -20.39 -14.51
N ALA A 114 -4.04 -21.33 -15.07
CA ALA A 114 -3.35 -22.37 -14.30
C ALA A 114 -2.36 -21.75 -13.30
N TRP A 115 -1.64 -20.70 -13.70
CA TRP A 115 -0.77 -19.94 -12.81
C TRP A 115 -1.57 -19.21 -11.73
N GLN A 116 -2.68 -18.54 -12.07
CA GLN A 116 -3.55 -17.86 -11.09
C GLN A 116 -4.07 -18.82 -10.01
N LEU A 117 -4.47 -20.04 -10.40
CA LEU A 117 -4.90 -21.07 -9.45
C LEU A 117 -3.77 -21.47 -8.49
N ARG A 118 -2.54 -21.67 -9.00
CA ARG A 118 -1.37 -21.97 -8.15
C ARG A 118 -1.05 -20.85 -7.19
N GLU A 119 -1.13 -19.61 -7.67
CA GLU A 119 -0.82 -18.40 -6.88
C GLU A 119 -2.01 -17.89 -6.06
N ARG A 120 -3.17 -18.59 -6.14
CA ARG A 120 -4.42 -18.20 -5.46
C ARG A 120 -4.88 -16.78 -5.79
N ILE A 121 -4.74 -16.40 -7.06
CA ILE A 121 -5.23 -15.14 -7.60
C ILE A 121 -6.67 -15.35 -8.06
N GLU A 122 -7.60 -14.60 -7.51
CA GLU A 122 -9.02 -14.67 -7.89
C GLU A 122 -9.52 -13.37 -8.49
N PRO A 123 -10.42 -13.45 -9.47
CA PRO A 123 -10.90 -14.66 -10.13
C PRO A 123 -9.83 -15.28 -11.05
N ALA A 124 -9.69 -16.63 -10.99
CA ALA A 124 -8.76 -17.36 -11.86
C ALA A 124 -9.44 -17.67 -13.21
N ILE A 125 -9.56 -16.65 -14.05
CA ILE A 125 -10.20 -16.70 -15.37
C ILE A 125 -9.24 -16.44 -16.53
N GLY A 126 -7.93 -16.46 -16.26
CA GLY A 126 -6.90 -16.16 -17.26
C GLY A 126 -6.76 -14.68 -17.62
N PHE A 127 -7.43 -13.76 -16.89
CA PHE A 127 -7.32 -12.33 -17.11
C PHE A 127 -6.08 -11.75 -16.43
N ALA A 128 -5.17 -11.17 -17.20
CA ALA A 128 -3.96 -10.51 -16.68
C ALA A 128 -4.27 -9.12 -16.08
N GLY A 129 -5.06 -9.13 -14.99
CA GLY A 129 -5.52 -7.96 -14.28
C GLY A 129 -4.52 -7.43 -13.24
N PRO A 130 -4.94 -6.43 -12.42
CA PRO A 130 -4.09 -5.81 -11.40
C PRO A 130 -3.52 -6.81 -10.38
N ALA A 131 -4.30 -7.79 -9.92
CA ALA A 131 -3.83 -8.81 -8.99
C ALA A 131 -2.71 -9.67 -9.60
N SER A 132 -2.88 -10.10 -10.86
CA SER A 132 -1.87 -10.86 -11.61
C SER A 132 -0.60 -10.02 -11.82
N GLY A 133 -0.74 -8.77 -12.25
CA GLY A 133 0.37 -7.84 -12.41
C GLY A 133 1.13 -7.57 -11.11
N GLY A 134 0.41 -7.39 -10.01
CA GLY A 134 0.95 -7.21 -8.66
C GLY A 134 1.71 -8.45 -8.18
N ARG A 135 1.18 -9.65 -8.43
CA ARG A 135 1.86 -10.91 -8.08
C ARG A 135 3.19 -11.07 -8.82
N VAL A 136 3.24 -10.76 -10.13
CA VAL A 136 4.50 -10.76 -10.90
C VAL A 136 5.52 -9.81 -10.29
N GLN A 137 5.10 -8.60 -9.90
CA GLN A 137 5.99 -7.64 -9.25
C GLN A 137 6.52 -8.16 -7.92
N LEU A 138 5.66 -8.78 -7.12
CA LEU A 138 6.03 -9.34 -5.82
C LEU A 138 7.07 -10.47 -5.99
N VAL A 139 6.86 -11.39 -6.92
CA VAL A 139 7.81 -12.48 -7.19
C VAL A 139 9.17 -11.93 -7.62
N ARG A 140 9.19 -10.92 -8.50
CA ARG A 140 10.44 -10.28 -8.93
C ARG A 140 11.17 -9.53 -7.81
N ALA A 141 10.42 -8.96 -6.87
CA ALA A 141 10.98 -8.23 -5.74
C ALA A 141 11.39 -9.13 -4.57
N ALA A 142 10.99 -10.41 -4.57
CA ALA A 142 11.19 -11.30 -3.42
C ALA A 142 12.67 -11.54 -3.08
N ALA A 143 13.54 -11.57 -4.10
CA ALA A 143 14.98 -11.78 -3.91
C ALA A 143 15.67 -10.50 -3.38
N ASP A 144 15.40 -9.37 -4.01
CA ASP A 144 15.91 -8.05 -3.60
C ASP A 144 14.91 -6.96 -3.97
N PRO A 145 14.11 -6.48 -3.01
CA PRO A 145 13.16 -5.40 -3.27
C PRO A 145 13.84 -4.07 -3.58
N ASN A 146 15.09 -3.88 -3.14
CA ASN A 146 15.87 -2.66 -3.32
C ASN A 146 16.91 -2.74 -4.45
N ALA A 147 16.83 -3.69 -5.35
CA ALA A 147 17.78 -3.88 -6.46
C ALA A 147 18.04 -2.61 -7.30
N ARG A 148 17.13 -1.63 -7.24
CA ARG A 148 17.27 -0.33 -7.92
C ARG A 148 18.00 0.73 -7.09
N GLY A 149 18.19 0.48 -5.79
CA GLY A 149 18.80 1.45 -4.86
C GLY A 149 17.92 2.64 -4.49
N ASP A 150 16.63 2.63 -4.83
CA ASP A 150 15.72 3.76 -4.59
C ASP A 150 15.44 3.98 -3.08
N CYS A 151 15.55 2.94 -2.26
CA CYS A 151 15.44 3.05 -0.80
C CYS A 151 16.81 3.21 -0.17
N PRO A 152 17.04 4.23 0.68
CA PRO A 152 18.34 4.44 1.31
C PRO A 152 18.79 3.26 2.19
N VAL A 153 20.03 2.81 2.01
CA VAL A 153 20.65 1.81 2.86
C VAL A 153 21.20 2.48 4.11
N VAL A 154 20.50 2.32 5.24
CA VAL A 154 20.84 2.98 6.50
C VAL A 154 20.90 1.97 7.66
N ARG A 155 21.75 2.25 8.67
CA ARG A 155 21.89 1.38 9.85
C ARG A 155 20.61 1.28 10.70
N ALA A 156 19.74 2.30 10.66
CA ALA A 156 18.44 2.29 11.32
C ALA A 156 17.40 1.53 10.49
N ARG A 157 16.23 1.20 11.11
CA ARG A 157 15.09 0.69 10.35
C ARG A 157 14.53 1.77 9.45
N ILE A 158 14.15 1.36 8.24
CA ILE A 158 13.48 2.21 7.27
C ILE A 158 12.39 1.41 6.55
N ALA A 159 11.19 1.95 6.52
CA ALA A 159 10.11 1.46 5.67
C ALA A 159 10.25 2.09 4.29
N CYS A 160 10.27 1.27 3.27
CA CYS A 160 10.45 1.63 1.87
C CYS A 160 9.13 1.41 1.14
N VAL A 161 8.62 2.42 0.45
CA VAL A 161 7.34 2.37 -0.27
C VAL A 161 7.55 2.77 -1.72
N ASP A 162 7.49 1.81 -2.62
CA ASP A 162 7.53 2.02 -4.07
C ASP A 162 6.11 2.09 -4.64
N LEU A 163 5.63 3.30 -4.87
CA LEU A 163 4.29 3.55 -5.40
C LEU A 163 4.11 3.02 -6.83
N SER A 164 5.19 3.02 -7.62
CA SER A 164 5.15 2.57 -9.03
C SER A 164 4.99 1.05 -9.14
N ARG A 165 5.58 0.30 -8.21
CA ARG A 165 5.41 -1.15 -8.12
C ARG A 165 4.23 -1.56 -7.23
N GLY A 166 3.71 -0.64 -6.40
CA GLY A 166 2.69 -0.94 -5.39
C GLY A 166 3.21 -1.91 -4.34
N LEU A 167 4.46 -1.74 -3.91
CA LEU A 167 5.13 -2.59 -2.93
C LEU A 167 5.68 -1.78 -1.76
N MET A 168 5.76 -2.43 -0.60
CA MET A 168 6.53 -1.93 0.53
C MET A 168 7.32 -3.03 1.22
N TRP A 169 8.42 -2.64 1.88
CA TRP A 169 9.22 -3.48 2.76
C TRP A 169 9.83 -2.65 3.87
N VAL A 170 10.39 -3.31 4.88
CA VAL A 170 11.21 -2.68 5.91
C VAL A 170 12.59 -3.32 5.87
N GLN A 171 13.64 -2.49 5.87
CA GLN A 171 15.02 -2.95 5.91
C GLN A 171 15.82 -2.27 7.01
N ARG A 172 16.97 -2.88 7.35
CA ARG A 172 18.03 -2.29 8.16
C ARG A 172 19.36 -2.63 7.50
N GLY A 173 20.09 -1.61 7.02
CA GLY A 173 21.15 -1.86 6.06
C GLY A 173 20.56 -2.55 4.83
N GLU A 174 21.20 -3.60 4.36
CA GLU A 174 20.74 -4.43 3.24
C GLU A 174 19.75 -5.53 3.66
N LYS A 175 19.63 -5.79 4.97
CA LYS A 175 18.76 -6.86 5.47
C LYS A 175 17.29 -6.44 5.45
N VAL A 176 16.47 -7.17 4.70
CA VAL A 176 15.02 -7.06 4.72
C VAL A 176 14.48 -7.68 6.02
N LEU A 177 13.72 -6.92 6.79
CA LEU A 177 13.10 -7.33 8.06
C LEU A 177 11.62 -7.70 7.91
N PHE A 178 10.97 -7.11 6.90
CA PHE A 178 9.56 -7.33 6.59
C PHE A 178 9.30 -7.11 5.10
N GLY A 179 8.42 -7.90 4.52
CA GLY A 179 8.06 -7.79 3.11
C GLY A 179 9.09 -8.46 2.19
N PRO A 180 9.09 -8.08 0.87
CA PRO A 180 8.16 -7.12 0.26
C PRO A 180 6.72 -7.63 0.25
N VAL A 181 5.77 -6.70 0.44
CA VAL A 181 4.33 -6.97 0.38
C VAL A 181 3.62 -5.98 -0.54
N PRO A 182 2.51 -6.38 -1.18
CA PRO A 182 1.73 -5.49 -2.00
C PRO A 182 1.03 -4.44 -1.14
N VAL A 183 0.90 -3.23 -1.68
CA VAL A 183 0.18 -2.13 -1.05
C VAL A 183 -0.73 -1.41 -2.03
N ARG A 184 -1.78 -0.79 -1.51
CA ARG A 184 -2.64 0.13 -2.24
C ARG A 184 -2.43 1.54 -1.71
N SER A 185 -1.93 2.43 -2.54
CA SER A 185 -1.67 3.83 -2.21
C SER A 185 -2.83 4.77 -2.56
N GLY A 186 -2.62 6.05 -2.37
CA GLY A 186 -3.59 7.10 -2.68
C GLY A 186 -4.07 7.11 -4.12
N ARG A 187 -5.36 7.41 -4.32
CA ARG A 187 -5.99 7.55 -5.64
C ARG A 187 -5.67 8.89 -6.30
N ALA A 188 -6.06 9.07 -7.54
CA ALA A 188 -6.01 10.36 -8.23
C ALA A 188 -6.73 11.45 -7.40
N GLY A 189 -6.15 12.64 -7.31
CA GLY A 189 -6.61 13.73 -6.43
C GLY A 189 -6.24 13.59 -4.94
N HIS A 190 -5.83 12.41 -4.49
CA HIS A 190 -5.43 12.14 -3.11
C HIS A 190 -4.17 11.26 -3.06
N PRO A 191 -3.04 11.70 -3.66
CA PRO A 191 -1.86 10.86 -3.76
C PRO A 191 -1.23 10.62 -2.38
N THR A 192 -0.57 9.48 -2.23
CA THR A 192 0.39 9.29 -1.14
C THR A 192 1.58 10.21 -1.39
N ARG A 193 1.94 11.03 -0.40
CA ARG A 193 3.03 11.99 -0.52
C ARG A 193 4.38 11.26 -0.54
N THR A 194 5.20 11.62 -1.52
CA THR A 194 6.56 11.11 -1.66
C THR A 194 7.51 11.89 -0.76
N GLY A 195 8.68 11.32 -0.51
CA GLY A 195 9.73 11.95 0.29
C GLY A 195 10.16 11.09 1.47
N SER A 196 10.95 11.72 2.35
CA SER A 196 11.47 11.11 3.57
C SER A 196 10.65 11.56 4.77
N HIS A 197 10.07 10.61 5.47
CA HIS A 197 9.19 10.81 6.62
C HIS A 197 9.67 10.00 7.82
N ARG A 198 8.90 10.11 8.92
CA ARG A 198 9.07 9.26 10.11
C ARG A 198 7.73 8.85 10.67
N VAL A 199 7.65 7.63 11.22
CA VAL A 199 6.48 7.22 11.99
C VAL A 199 6.38 8.09 13.24
N TYR A 200 5.42 9.00 13.28
CA TYR A 200 5.24 9.91 14.43
C TYR A 200 4.16 9.45 15.42
N ARG A 201 3.19 8.68 14.95
CA ARG A 201 2.07 8.18 15.76
C ARG A 201 1.72 6.75 15.36
N ARG A 202 1.34 5.94 16.36
CA ARG A 202 0.82 4.58 16.17
C ARG A 202 -0.48 4.42 16.96
N SER A 203 -1.46 3.70 16.41
CA SER A 203 -2.73 3.39 17.05
C SER A 203 -3.22 2.04 16.53
N LYS A 204 -3.36 1.04 17.42
CA LYS A 204 -3.67 -0.34 17.00
C LYS A 204 -5.09 -0.46 16.45
N ASP A 205 -6.04 0.14 17.16
CA ASP A 205 -7.47 0.07 16.85
C ASP A 205 -8.01 1.45 16.45
N HIS A 206 -7.36 2.04 15.43
CA HIS A 206 -7.73 3.38 14.97
C HIS A 206 -8.97 3.33 14.06
N ALA A 207 -9.85 4.31 14.24
CA ALA A 207 -10.89 4.64 13.27
C ALA A 207 -10.63 6.05 12.71
N SER A 208 -10.84 6.24 11.42
CA SER A 208 -10.69 7.54 10.79
C SER A 208 -11.73 8.51 11.34
N PRO A 209 -11.35 9.65 11.96
CA PRO A 209 -12.32 10.64 12.42
C PRO A 209 -13.05 11.32 11.26
N LEU A 210 -12.49 11.31 10.05
CA LEU A 210 -13.09 11.93 8.87
C LEU A 210 -14.09 11.01 8.15
N TYR A 211 -13.86 9.69 8.19
CA TYR A 211 -14.59 8.73 7.36
C TYR A 211 -15.28 7.63 8.19
N GLY A 212 -15.07 7.58 9.50
CA GLY A 212 -15.58 6.53 10.37
C GLY A 212 -15.07 5.11 10.06
N THR A 213 -14.12 4.98 9.11
CA THR A 213 -13.65 3.67 8.66
C THR A 213 -12.56 3.11 9.58
N PRO A 214 -12.60 1.79 9.88
CA PRO A 214 -11.54 1.15 10.64
C PRO A 214 -10.18 1.23 9.91
N MET A 215 -9.13 1.55 10.67
CA MET A 215 -7.76 1.61 10.22
C MET A 215 -6.88 0.79 11.18
N PRO A 216 -7.05 -0.55 11.24
CA PRO A 216 -6.31 -1.37 12.18
C PRO A 216 -4.81 -1.28 11.96
N PHE A 217 -4.05 -1.28 13.06
CA PHE A 217 -2.59 -1.16 13.07
C PHE A 217 -2.05 0.12 12.40
N ALA A 218 -2.77 1.24 12.58
CA ALA A 218 -2.40 2.51 11.96
C ALA A 218 -1.05 3.03 12.46
N GLN A 219 -0.17 3.40 11.52
CA GLN A 219 1.17 3.95 11.77
C GLN A 219 1.34 5.18 10.87
N PHE A 220 1.14 6.36 11.44
CA PHE A 220 1.11 7.63 10.69
C PHE A 220 2.53 8.17 10.49
N PHE A 221 2.81 8.63 9.27
CA PHE A 221 4.12 9.15 8.90
C PHE A 221 4.10 10.55 8.27
N ASP A 222 2.97 11.02 7.74
CA ASP A 222 2.86 12.35 7.14
C ASP A 222 1.43 12.89 7.13
N GLY A 223 1.14 13.97 7.89
CA GLY A 223 -0.11 14.75 7.84
C GLY A 223 -1.41 13.93 7.84
N GLY A 224 -1.48 12.87 8.63
CA GLY A 224 -2.61 11.94 8.66
C GLY A 224 -2.52 10.78 7.66
N GLN A 225 -1.53 10.78 6.75
CA GLN A 225 -1.22 9.60 5.93
C GLN A 225 -0.40 8.59 6.74
N GLY A 226 -0.70 7.32 6.57
CA GLY A 226 -0.06 6.24 7.34
C GLY A 226 -0.25 4.88 6.69
N PHE A 227 0.43 3.89 7.25
CA PHE A 227 0.18 2.48 6.99
C PHE A 227 -1.01 2.03 7.82
N HIS A 228 -1.90 1.23 7.26
CA HIS A 228 -2.92 0.54 8.05
C HIS A 228 -3.48 -0.67 7.30
N GLY A 229 -4.08 -1.59 8.04
CA GLY A 229 -4.77 -2.74 7.48
C GLY A 229 -6.13 -2.37 6.89
N VAL A 230 -6.55 -3.16 5.92
CA VAL A 230 -7.92 -3.16 5.40
C VAL A 230 -8.45 -4.59 5.33
N TYR A 231 -9.75 -4.75 5.52
CA TYR A 231 -10.42 -6.06 5.44
C TYR A 231 -10.79 -6.45 4.00
N GLY A 232 -10.72 -5.52 3.07
CA GLY A 232 -11.09 -5.73 1.67
C GLY A 232 -9.90 -6.04 0.76
N ASN A 233 -10.22 -6.22 -0.52
CA ASN A 233 -9.23 -6.45 -1.55
C ASN A 233 -8.45 -5.17 -1.88
N ILE A 234 -7.13 -5.16 -1.61
CA ILE A 234 -6.25 -4.02 -1.95
C ILE A 234 -6.04 -3.86 -3.47
N HIS A 235 -6.37 -4.88 -4.26
CA HIS A 235 -6.25 -4.87 -5.72
C HIS A 235 -7.56 -4.54 -6.43
N ALA A 236 -8.61 -4.11 -5.71
CA ALA A 236 -9.88 -3.76 -6.32
C ALA A 236 -9.70 -2.67 -7.40
N PRO A 237 -10.29 -2.85 -8.62
CA PRO A 237 -10.20 -1.87 -9.69
C PRO A 237 -10.77 -0.51 -9.24
N GLY A 238 -10.14 0.59 -9.69
CA GLY A 238 -10.54 1.95 -9.31
C GLY A 238 -10.33 2.30 -7.84
N GLY A 239 -9.96 1.30 -7.00
CA GLY A 239 -9.70 1.50 -5.59
C GLY A 239 -8.42 2.30 -5.34
N GLY A 240 -8.45 3.12 -4.30
CA GLY A 240 -7.31 3.86 -3.77
C GLY A 240 -7.71 4.48 -2.46
N SER A 241 -6.73 4.86 -1.65
CA SER A 241 -6.94 5.56 -0.40
C SER A 241 -7.05 7.07 -0.62
N TYR A 242 -7.28 7.82 0.44
CA TYR A 242 -7.10 9.26 0.51
C TYR A 242 -5.65 9.65 0.91
N GLY A 243 -4.69 8.85 0.46
CA GLY A 243 -3.25 9.07 0.67
C GLY A 243 -2.58 8.05 1.59
N CYS A 244 -3.32 7.26 2.36
CA CYS A 244 -2.76 6.19 3.17
C CYS A 244 -2.19 5.04 2.32
N VAL A 245 -1.25 4.31 2.87
CA VAL A 245 -0.72 3.07 2.32
C VAL A 245 -1.46 1.90 2.97
N ASN A 246 -2.40 1.33 2.22
CA ASN A 246 -3.23 0.22 2.67
C ASN A 246 -2.52 -1.12 2.47
N LEU A 247 -2.53 -1.96 3.49
CA LEU A 247 -2.07 -3.34 3.47
C LEU A 247 -3.24 -4.29 3.70
N VAL A 248 -3.12 -5.55 3.30
CA VAL A 248 -4.02 -6.57 3.83
C VAL A 248 -3.83 -6.66 5.34
N TYR A 249 -4.89 -7.00 6.08
CA TYR A 249 -4.93 -6.96 7.54
C TYR A 249 -3.71 -7.66 8.19
N ARG A 250 -3.39 -8.90 7.76
CA ARG A 250 -2.26 -9.67 8.30
C ARG A 250 -0.89 -9.03 8.05
N ASP A 251 -0.70 -8.37 6.92
CA ASP A 251 0.55 -7.68 6.65
C ASP A 251 0.68 -6.41 7.49
N ALA A 252 -0.42 -5.70 7.74
CA ALA A 252 -0.43 -4.56 8.65
C ALA A 252 -0.13 -4.98 10.10
N GLU A 253 -0.68 -6.11 10.56
CA GLU A 253 -0.40 -6.72 11.85
C GLU A 253 1.10 -7.07 12.00
N ARG A 254 1.67 -7.76 11.02
CA ARG A 254 3.12 -8.09 10.99
C ARG A 254 3.99 -6.83 10.92
N LEU A 255 3.60 -5.83 10.14
CA LEU A 255 4.30 -4.54 10.07
C LEU A 255 4.28 -3.82 11.42
N TRP A 256 3.18 -3.91 12.15
CA TRP A 256 3.07 -3.36 13.51
C TRP A 256 4.12 -3.90 14.47
N GLU A 257 4.47 -5.19 14.35
CA GLU A 257 5.50 -5.81 15.19
C GLU A 257 6.93 -5.39 14.82
N VAL A 258 7.13 -4.98 13.56
CA VAL A 258 8.47 -4.63 13.04
C VAL A 258 8.75 -3.14 13.16
N LEU A 259 7.84 -2.28 12.69
CA LEU A 259 8.04 -0.84 12.59
C LEU A 259 7.67 -0.16 13.92
N ARG A 260 8.42 0.87 14.31
CA ARG A 260 8.25 1.60 15.58
C ARG A 260 8.12 3.10 15.34
N ARG A 261 7.59 3.82 16.34
CA ARG A 261 7.63 5.29 16.34
C ARG A 261 9.07 5.77 16.25
N GLY A 262 9.31 6.77 15.41
CA GLY A 262 10.64 7.32 15.10
C GLY A 262 11.35 6.65 13.94
N ASP A 263 10.94 5.45 13.52
CA ASP A 263 11.52 4.78 12.35
C ASP A 263 11.30 5.61 11.07
N ARG A 264 12.27 5.54 10.16
CA ARG A 264 12.24 6.27 8.89
C ARG A 264 11.23 5.62 7.92
N VAL A 265 10.66 6.46 7.06
CA VAL A 265 9.81 6.04 5.94
C VAL A 265 10.30 6.76 4.69
N GLN A 266 10.61 6.03 3.64
CA GLN A 266 10.92 6.56 2.32
C GLN A 266 9.84 6.18 1.34
N VAL A 267 9.22 7.18 0.72
CA VAL A 267 8.16 6.99 -0.28
C VAL A 267 8.61 7.59 -1.61
N TRP A 268 8.52 6.84 -2.69
CA TRP A 268 8.86 7.33 -4.03
C TRP A 268 8.00 6.73 -5.13
N GLY A 269 8.17 7.25 -6.33
CA GLY A 269 7.43 6.81 -7.49
C GLY A 269 6.04 7.42 -7.58
N ARG A 270 5.21 6.86 -8.43
CA ARG A 270 3.83 7.30 -8.68
C ARG A 270 2.95 6.08 -8.92
N ARG A 271 1.76 6.09 -8.35
CA ARG A 271 0.74 5.08 -8.65
C ARG A 271 0.29 5.26 -10.12
N ASN A 272 0.33 4.18 -10.87
CA ASN A 272 -0.18 4.08 -12.25
C ASN A 272 -1.67 3.73 -12.25
#